data_444aba4a75f9d3a3f2b5763c81687a28
#
_entry.id   444aba4a75f9d3a3f2b5763c81687a28
#
_cell.length_a   1.000
_cell.length_b   1.000
_cell.length_c   1.000
_cell.angle_alpha   90.00
_cell.angle_beta   90.00
_cell.angle_gamma   90.00
#
_symmetry.space_group_name_H-M   'P 1'
#
loop_
_entity.id
_entity.type
_entity.pdbx_description
1 polymer ?
#
loop_
_entity_poly.entity_id
_entity_poly.type
_entity_poly.pdbx_seq_one_letter_code
_entity_poly.pdbx_strand_id
1 'polypeptide(L)'
;MQLMNAITDAWINRKDDIDNNIEALMEALDRTTKIEQHSEIATYETCETAISQLRANFDRTWGGFGKAPKFPSTMNLEVVLRQLLAGEDSELENIVTTSLDAMASGGMYDHIGGGFSRYSVDEQWLVPHFEKMLYDQALLARVYLHAGILFGNQTWLHVAREIIDYVLRDLTHHDGGFFSAEDADSLDADGHSHEGHFYVWSREEFSAVLPAHLRDSAINWYEITEQGNFEGSNIPSRLHHRGDLIRPPFVEEARSVLFNHRLTRQRPLLDDKVLTEWNAMMLATLSEAAFLCN
;
A
#
# COMPACT_ATOMS: atom_id res chain seq x y z
N MET A 1 30.79 -13.38 -12.69
CA MET A 1 32.12 -13.28 -13.35
C MET A 1 32.07 -12.36 -14.59
N GLN A 2 31.22 -12.58 -15.60
CA GLN A 2 31.16 -11.75 -16.83
C GLN A 2 30.90 -10.27 -16.56
N LEU A 3 29.95 -9.94 -15.67
CA LEU A 3 29.63 -8.55 -15.31
C LEU A 3 30.82 -7.84 -14.65
N MET A 4 31.49 -8.49 -13.71
CA MET A 4 32.67 -7.92 -13.03
C MET A 4 33.82 -7.66 -13.99
N ASN A 5 34.06 -8.58 -14.93
CA ASN A 5 35.09 -8.38 -15.97
C ASN A 5 34.73 -7.20 -16.89
N ALA A 6 33.44 -7.04 -17.26
CA ALA A 6 32.97 -5.93 -18.08
C ALA A 6 33.12 -4.58 -17.33
N ILE A 7 32.83 -4.53 -16.05
CA ILE A 7 33.03 -3.33 -15.19
C ILE A 7 34.52 -2.99 -15.11
N THR A 8 35.37 -4.00 -14.88
CA THR A 8 36.83 -3.82 -14.81
C THR A 8 37.40 -3.31 -16.15
N ASP A 9 36.95 -3.89 -17.26
CA ASP A 9 37.35 -3.44 -18.59
C ASP A 9 36.91 -2.00 -18.86
N ALA A 10 35.67 -1.66 -18.53
CA ALA A 10 35.18 -0.29 -18.67
C ALA A 10 36.00 0.71 -17.84
N TRP A 11 36.32 0.34 -16.59
CA TRP A 11 37.13 1.20 -15.70
C TRP A 11 38.55 1.43 -16.21
N ILE A 12 39.19 0.39 -16.77
CA ILE A 12 40.58 0.48 -17.25
C ILE A 12 40.66 1.13 -18.64
N ASN A 13 39.77 0.76 -19.58
CA ASN A 13 39.91 1.05 -20.99
C ASN A 13 38.94 2.12 -21.52
N ARG A 14 37.90 2.49 -20.76
CA ARG A 14 36.84 3.42 -21.19
C ARG A 14 36.51 4.44 -20.08
N LYS A 15 37.53 4.93 -19.40
CA LYS A 15 37.36 5.86 -18.28
C LYS A 15 36.69 7.17 -18.69
N ASP A 16 37.06 7.68 -19.89
CA ASP A 16 36.47 8.91 -20.44
C ASP A 16 34.94 8.75 -20.70
N ASP A 17 34.48 7.56 -21.12
CA ASP A 17 33.04 7.27 -21.28
C ASP A 17 32.33 7.26 -19.93
N ILE A 18 32.99 6.75 -18.89
CA ILE A 18 32.46 6.76 -17.53
C ILE A 18 32.35 8.20 -17.01
N ASP A 19 33.37 8.99 -17.17
CA ASP A 19 33.42 10.38 -16.71
C ASP A 19 32.37 11.23 -17.45
N ASN A 20 32.20 11.07 -18.76
CA ASN A 20 31.15 11.73 -19.54
C ASN A 20 29.73 11.31 -19.06
N ASN A 21 29.52 10.03 -18.74
CA ASN A 21 28.25 9.54 -18.19
C ASN A 21 27.97 10.11 -16.78
N ILE A 22 29.01 10.25 -15.95
CA ILE A 22 28.91 10.87 -14.64
C ILE A 22 28.48 12.34 -14.78
N GLU A 23 29.15 13.11 -15.68
CA GLU A 23 28.78 14.51 -15.92
C GLU A 23 27.32 14.64 -16.40
N ALA A 24 26.91 13.83 -17.37
CA ALA A 24 25.53 13.83 -17.86
C ALA A 24 24.51 13.47 -16.76
N LEU A 25 24.84 12.49 -15.90
CA LEU A 25 23.99 12.10 -14.77
C LEU A 25 23.93 13.22 -13.71
N MET A 26 25.07 13.83 -13.39
CA MET A 26 25.13 14.96 -12.45
C MET A 26 24.36 16.18 -12.96
N GLU A 27 24.44 16.49 -14.25
CA GLU A 27 23.61 17.54 -14.87
C GLU A 27 22.10 17.22 -14.83
N ALA A 28 21.74 15.96 -15.04
CA ALA A 28 20.36 15.51 -14.93
C ALA A 28 19.85 15.62 -13.49
N LEU A 29 20.63 15.19 -12.51
CA LEU A 29 20.33 15.33 -11.08
C LEU A 29 20.24 16.81 -10.68
N ASP A 30 21.18 17.64 -11.10
CA ASP A 30 21.15 19.08 -10.83
C ASP A 30 19.87 19.75 -11.38
N ARG A 31 19.39 19.34 -12.56
CA ARG A 31 18.13 19.85 -13.12
C ARG A 31 16.91 19.43 -12.31
N THR A 32 16.93 18.24 -11.70
CA THR A 32 15.80 17.74 -10.90
C THR A 32 15.85 18.22 -9.46
N THR A 33 17.04 18.53 -8.93
CA THR A 33 17.25 18.96 -7.53
C THR A 33 17.31 20.47 -7.35
N LYS A 34 17.59 21.22 -8.42
CA LYS A 34 17.49 22.70 -8.39
C LYS A 34 16.01 23.10 -8.32
N ILE A 35 15.49 23.16 -7.11
CA ILE A 35 14.24 23.87 -6.84
C ILE A 35 14.60 25.37 -6.98
N GLU A 36 14.12 25.99 -8.07
CA GLU A 36 14.20 27.45 -8.17
C GLU A 36 13.47 28.02 -6.95
N GLN A 37 14.21 28.82 -6.17
CA GLN A 37 13.60 29.53 -5.04
C GLN A 37 12.69 30.61 -5.62
N HIS A 38 11.44 30.28 -5.81
CA HIS A 38 10.41 31.27 -6.06
C HIS A 38 10.10 31.97 -4.74
N SER A 39 10.30 33.27 -4.69
CA SER A 39 9.92 34.12 -3.55
C SER A 39 8.41 34.36 -3.47
N GLU A 40 7.65 33.78 -4.40
CA GLU A 40 6.20 33.93 -4.47
C GLU A 40 5.50 32.95 -3.52
N ILE A 41 4.55 33.48 -2.78
CA ILE A 41 3.67 32.67 -1.93
C ILE A 41 2.78 31.82 -2.84
N ALA A 42 2.63 30.53 -2.54
CA ALA A 42 1.71 29.66 -3.26
C ALA A 42 0.30 30.26 -3.27
N THR A 43 -0.23 30.43 -4.46
CA THR A 43 -1.57 31.02 -4.68
C THR A 43 -2.60 29.92 -4.91
N TYR A 44 -3.87 30.30 -4.97
CA TYR A 44 -4.95 29.39 -5.37
C TYR A 44 -4.73 28.79 -6.76
N GLU A 45 -4.14 29.53 -7.70
CA GLU A 45 -3.77 29.06 -9.03
C GLU A 45 -2.78 27.89 -9.01
N THR A 46 -1.88 27.87 -8.01
CA THR A 46 -0.97 26.72 -7.79
C THR A 46 -1.76 25.45 -7.45
N CYS A 47 -2.81 25.58 -6.61
CA CYS A 47 -3.69 24.45 -6.28
C CYS A 47 -4.50 23.99 -7.50
N GLU A 48 -5.05 24.92 -8.30
CA GLU A 48 -5.77 24.59 -9.53
C GLU A 48 -4.89 23.87 -10.55
N THR A 49 -3.64 24.30 -10.70
CA THR A 49 -2.65 23.64 -11.55
C THR A 49 -2.36 22.23 -11.07
N ALA A 50 -2.16 22.03 -9.78
CA ALA A 50 -1.94 20.70 -9.19
C ALA A 50 -3.15 19.78 -9.44
N ILE A 51 -4.37 20.25 -9.18
CA ILE A 51 -5.61 19.50 -9.44
C ILE A 51 -5.74 19.14 -10.92
N SER A 52 -5.44 20.08 -11.83
CA SER A 52 -5.48 19.81 -13.27
C SER A 52 -4.50 18.70 -13.67
N GLN A 53 -3.29 18.70 -13.12
CA GLN A 53 -2.30 17.65 -13.35
C GLN A 53 -2.75 16.30 -12.78
N LEU A 54 -3.37 16.27 -11.60
CA LEU A 54 -3.91 15.05 -11.00
C LEU A 54 -5.02 14.45 -11.87
N ARG A 55 -5.95 15.26 -12.39
CA ARG A 55 -6.97 14.80 -13.36
C ARG A 55 -6.34 14.18 -14.61
N ALA A 56 -5.32 14.82 -15.16
CA ALA A 56 -4.64 14.35 -16.37
C ALA A 56 -3.90 13.02 -16.18
N ASN A 57 -3.39 12.76 -14.98
CA ASN A 57 -2.63 11.55 -14.64
C ASN A 57 -3.47 10.44 -14.00
N PHE A 58 -4.74 10.66 -13.77
CA PHE A 58 -5.64 9.70 -13.12
C PHE A 58 -5.91 8.47 -13.99
N ASP A 59 -5.71 7.29 -13.42
CA ASP A 59 -6.11 6.03 -14.06
C ASP A 59 -7.62 5.79 -13.86
N ARG A 60 -8.39 5.98 -14.93
CA ARG A 60 -9.87 5.87 -14.88
C ARG A 60 -10.38 4.43 -14.71
N THR A 61 -9.52 3.44 -14.91
CA THR A 61 -9.90 2.01 -14.83
C THR A 61 -9.61 1.44 -13.45
N TRP A 62 -8.39 1.66 -12.97
CA TRP A 62 -7.90 1.06 -11.74
C TRP A 62 -7.67 2.07 -10.61
N GLY A 63 -7.93 3.34 -10.86
CA GLY A 63 -7.66 4.38 -9.86
C GLY A 63 -6.18 4.63 -9.63
N GLY A 64 -5.89 5.60 -8.75
CA GLY A 64 -4.53 6.08 -8.54
C GLY A 64 -4.01 6.92 -9.69
N PHE A 65 -2.71 7.18 -9.69
CA PHE A 65 -2.08 8.08 -10.64
C PHE A 65 -0.92 7.40 -11.36
N GLY A 66 -0.85 7.60 -12.68
CA GLY A 66 0.20 7.03 -13.52
C GLY A 66 0.00 5.55 -13.84
N LYS A 67 1.12 4.87 -14.12
CA LYS A 67 1.17 3.44 -14.48
C LYS A 67 1.95 2.64 -13.43
N ALA A 68 1.98 1.31 -13.60
CA ALA A 68 2.78 0.42 -12.76
C ALA A 68 4.29 0.78 -12.79
N PRO A 69 5.01 0.66 -11.65
CA PRO A 69 4.48 0.33 -10.32
C PRO A 69 3.64 1.47 -9.74
N LYS A 70 2.55 1.14 -9.04
CA LYS A 70 1.63 2.12 -8.47
C LYS A 70 1.85 2.29 -6.96
N PHE A 71 2.06 3.54 -6.56
CA PHE A 71 2.09 3.94 -5.16
C PHE A 71 0.74 4.54 -4.74
N PRO A 72 0.36 4.45 -3.46
CA PRO A 72 -0.92 4.98 -2.95
C PRO A 72 -1.13 6.47 -3.21
N SER A 73 -0.06 7.24 -3.35
CA SER A 73 -0.10 8.70 -3.59
C SER A 73 -1.03 9.45 -2.63
N THR A 74 -0.97 9.08 -1.35
CA THR A 74 -1.87 9.57 -0.30
C THR A 74 -1.92 11.09 -0.21
N MET A 75 -0.79 11.78 -0.41
CA MET A 75 -0.73 13.24 -0.41
C MET A 75 -1.54 13.86 -1.56
N ASN A 76 -1.54 13.21 -2.73
CA ASN A 76 -2.35 13.64 -3.87
C ASN A 76 -3.85 13.48 -3.58
N LEU A 77 -4.25 12.36 -2.97
CA LEU A 77 -5.63 12.12 -2.55
C LEU A 77 -6.08 13.12 -1.48
N GLU A 78 -5.20 13.47 -0.52
CA GLU A 78 -5.47 14.53 0.47
C GLU A 78 -5.70 15.90 -0.17
N VAL A 79 -4.93 16.26 -1.20
CA VAL A 79 -5.15 17.50 -1.96
C VAL A 79 -6.52 17.49 -2.64
N VAL A 80 -6.89 16.35 -3.25
CA VAL A 80 -8.21 16.19 -3.90
C VAL A 80 -9.34 16.29 -2.86
N LEU A 81 -9.21 15.63 -1.69
CA LEU A 81 -10.21 15.71 -0.61
C LEU A 81 -10.37 17.14 -0.09
N ARG A 82 -9.28 17.90 0.08
CA ARG A 82 -9.33 19.31 0.48
C ARG A 82 -10.02 20.19 -0.54
N GLN A 83 -9.82 19.93 -1.83
CA GLN A 83 -10.53 20.63 -2.89
C GLN A 83 -12.04 20.35 -2.85
N LEU A 84 -12.43 19.11 -2.58
CA LEU A 84 -13.85 18.73 -2.42
C LEU A 84 -14.52 19.39 -1.21
N LEU A 85 -13.78 19.74 -0.17
CA LEU A 85 -14.31 20.55 0.95
C LEU A 85 -14.65 21.97 0.52
N ALA A 86 -14.03 22.51 -0.54
CA ALA A 86 -14.29 23.84 -1.06
C ALA A 86 -15.47 23.91 -2.04
N GLY A 87 -15.88 22.76 -2.61
CA GLY A 87 -17.01 22.68 -3.54
C GLY A 87 -17.17 21.29 -4.15
N GLU A 88 -18.39 21.00 -4.59
CA GLU A 88 -18.73 19.73 -5.26
C GLU A 88 -18.04 19.65 -6.63
N ASP A 89 -17.46 18.47 -6.92
CA ASP A 89 -16.80 18.16 -8.18
C ASP A 89 -16.82 16.64 -8.43
N SER A 90 -17.71 16.21 -9.32
CA SER A 90 -17.95 14.79 -9.58
C SER A 90 -16.74 14.05 -10.18
N GLU A 91 -15.83 14.74 -10.87
CA GLU A 91 -14.61 14.09 -11.38
C GLU A 91 -13.62 13.86 -10.24
N LEU A 92 -13.49 14.80 -9.31
CA LEU A 92 -12.66 14.64 -8.12
C LEU A 92 -13.23 13.58 -7.17
N GLU A 93 -14.54 13.51 -7.01
CA GLU A 93 -15.23 12.44 -6.28
C GLU A 93 -14.92 11.06 -6.89
N ASN A 94 -14.97 10.95 -8.22
CA ASN A 94 -14.63 9.72 -8.93
C ASN A 94 -13.14 9.34 -8.77
N ILE A 95 -12.22 10.32 -8.75
CA ILE A 95 -10.80 10.08 -8.47
C ILE A 95 -10.62 9.42 -7.10
N VAL A 96 -11.25 9.98 -6.05
CA VAL A 96 -11.16 9.44 -4.69
C VAL A 96 -11.79 8.06 -4.62
N THR A 97 -13.04 7.93 -5.06
CA THR A 97 -13.82 6.69 -4.95
C THR A 97 -13.13 5.53 -5.66
N THR A 98 -12.79 5.73 -6.94
CA THR A 98 -12.15 4.68 -7.73
C THR A 98 -10.79 4.28 -7.16
N SER A 99 -10.00 5.25 -6.68
CA SER A 99 -8.67 4.96 -6.13
C SER A 99 -8.74 4.20 -4.81
N LEU A 100 -9.56 4.66 -3.87
CA LEU A 100 -9.66 4.03 -2.55
C LEU A 100 -10.29 2.63 -2.65
N ASP A 101 -11.37 2.48 -3.44
CA ASP A 101 -12.01 1.19 -3.62
C ASP A 101 -11.09 0.19 -4.31
N ALA A 102 -10.33 0.61 -5.32
CA ALA A 102 -9.41 -0.29 -6.02
C ALA A 102 -8.23 -0.71 -5.14
N MET A 103 -7.58 0.23 -4.43
CA MET A 103 -6.48 -0.09 -3.51
C MET A 103 -6.88 -1.07 -2.41
N ALA A 104 -8.03 -0.81 -1.75
CA ALA A 104 -8.50 -1.67 -0.66
C ALA A 104 -9.11 -3.00 -1.14
N SER A 105 -9.45 -3.11 -2.43
CA SER A 105 -9.93 -4.37 -3.01
C SER A 105 -8.81 -5.20 -3.63
N GLY A 106 -7.65 -4.62 -3.88
CA GLY A 106 -6.48 -5.34 -4.39
C GLY A 106 -5.76 -6.16 -3.34
N GLY A 107 -4.75 -6.92 -3.77
CA GLY A 107 -3.88 -7.67 -2.86
C GLY A 107 -2.87 -6.80 -2.11
N MET A 108 -2.76 -5.52 -2.48
CA MET A 108 -1.97 -4.55 -1.74
C MET A 108 -2.52 -4.33 -0.32
N TYR A 109 -3.83 -4.45 -0.13
CA TYR A 109 -4.47 -4.52 1.18
C TYR A 109 -4.44 -5.94 1.70
N ASP A 110 -3.92 -6.16 2.91
CA ASP A 110 -3.93 -7.47 3.55
C ASP A 110 -5.32 -7.80 4.10
N HIS A 111 -6.13 -8.49 3.31
CA HIS A 111 -7.51 -8.86 3.65
C HIS A 111 -7.64 -9.77 4.86
N ILE A 112 -6.55 -10.41 5.31
CA ILE A 112 -6.55 -11.32 6.46
C ILE A 112 -6.07 -10.62 7.72
N GLY A 113 -4.98 -9.86 7.65
CA GLY A 113 -4.35 -9.24 8.82
C GLY A 113 -4.55 -7.73 8.95
N GLY A 114 -5.06 -7.08 7.92
CA GLY A 114 -5.13 -5.63 7.85
C GLY A 114 -3.80 -4.97 7.49
N GLY A 115 -3.87 -3.66 7.25
CA GLY A 115 -2.74 -2.88 6.78
C GLY A 115 -2.46 -3.04 5.29
N PHE A 116 -1.62 -2.16 4.76
CA PHE A 116 -1.27 -2.12 3.34
C PHE A 116 0.20 -2.42 3.12
N SER A 117 0.50 -3.11 2.04
CA SER A 117 1.83 -3.18 1.47
C SER A 117 2.22 -1.84 0.84
N ARG A 118 3.52 -1.64 0.59
CA ARG A 118 4.10 -0.35 0.22
C ARG A 118 3.64 0.17 -1.13
N TYR A 119 3.60 -0.68 -2.16
CA TYR A 119 3.16 -0.34 -3.51
C TYR A 119 2.72 -1.58 -4.28
N SER A 120 2.01 -1.39 -5.38
CA SER A 120 1.67 -2.46 -6.32
C SER A 120 2.64 -2.49 -7.49
N VAL A 121 3.10 -3.68 -7.86
CA VAL A 121 3.96 -3.89 -9.03
C VAL A 121 3.17 -3.90 -10.34
N ASP A 122 1.85 -4.07 -10.26
CA ASP A 122 0.93 -4.04 -11.40
C ASP A 122 -0.02 -2.82 -11.37
N GLU A 123 -0.77 -2.63 -12.44
CA GLU A 123 -1.73 -1.52 -12.56
C GLU A 123 -3.02 -1.74 -11.77
N GLN A 124 -3.32 -3.00 -11.38
CA GLN A 124 -4.61 -3.42 -10.82
C GLN A 124 -4.63 -3.44 -9.29
N TRP A 125 -3.53 -3.11 -8.63
CA TRP A 125 -3.34 -3.20 -7.19
C TRP A 125 -3.32 -4.63 -6.63
N LEU A 126 -3.14 -5.65 -7.51
CA LEU A 126 -3.22 -7.06 -7.12
C LEU A 126 -1.93 -7.56 -6.50
N VAL A 127 -0.80 -7.42 -7.18
CA VAL A 127 0.49 -7.96 -6.73
C VAL A 127 1.26 -6.86 -6.03
N PRO A 128 1.40 -6.91 -4.70
CA PRO A 128 2.14 -5.90 -3.98
C PRO A 128 3.64 -6.22 -3.94
N HIS A 129 4.47 -5.21 -3.69
CA HIS A 129 5.71 -5.41 -2.95
C HIS A 129 5.35 -5.53 -1.47
N PHE A 130 5.53 -6.71 -0.88
CA PHE A 130 4.87 -7.10 0.38
C PHE A 130 5.38 -6.39 1.64
N GLU A 131 6.38 -5.53 1.55
CA GLU A 131 6.87 -4.70 2.65
C GLU A 131 5.76 -3.79 3.20
N LYS A 132 5.64 -3.68 4.53
CA LYS A 132 4.65 -2.81 5.18
C LYS A 132 5.36 -1.74 6.02
N MET A 133 5.25 -0.47 5.58
CA MET A 133 5.91 0.66 6.21
C MET A 133 4.96 1.41 7.16
N LEU A 134 5.45 1.83 8.32
CA LEU A 134 4.64 2.60 9.28
C LEU A 134 4.08 3.90 8.68
N TYR A 135 4.88 4.63 7.89
CA TYR A 135 4.44 5.90 7.29
C TYR A 135 3.31 5.68 6.27
N ASP A 136 3.34 4.57 5.51
CA ASP A 136 2.26 4.23 4.59
C ASP A 136 0.96 3.91 5.37
N GLN A 137 1.06 3.16 6.46
CA GLN A 137 -0.09 2.89 7.33
C GLN A 137 -0.68 4.18 7.88
N ALA A 138 0.17 5.08 8.39
CA ALA A 138 -0.27 6.35 8.95
C ALA A 138 -1.02 7.21 7.91
N LEU A 139 -0.44 7.36 6.73
CA LEU A 139 -1.00 8.21 5.68
C LEU A 139 -2.24 7.57 5.02
N LEU A 140 -2.25 6.26 4.81
CA LEU A 140 -3.42 5.54 4.27
C LEU A 140 -4.58 5.56 5.26
N ALA A 141 -4.34 5.23 6.53
CA ALA A 141 -5.40 5.29 7.54
C ALA A 141 -6.05 6.68 7.60
N ARG A 142 -5.24 7.74 7.49
CA ARG A 142 -5.71 9.12 7.47
C ARG A 142 -6.56 9.43 6.25
N VAL A 143 -6.11 9.07 5.06
CA VAL A 143 -6.86 9.29 3.81
C VAL A 143 -8.19 8.54 3.83
N TYR A 144 -8.21 7.27 4.24
CA TYR A 144 -9.44 6.48 4.38
C TYR A 144 -10.39 7.07 5.43
N LEU A 145 -9.86 7.57 6.56
CA LEU A 145 -10.63 8.26 7.59
C LEU A 145 -11.28 9.52 7.04
N HIS A 146 -10.50 10.42 6.43
CA HIS A 146 -10.99 11.69 5.89
C HIS A 146 -12.03 11.48 4.79
N ALA A 147 -11.74 10.58 3.85
CA ALA A 147 -12.70 10.23 2.79
C ALA A 147 -13.96 9.57 3.38
N GLY A 148 -13.81 8.64 4.30
CA GLY A 148 -14.92 7.96 4.96
C GLY A 148 -15.89 8.93 5.64
N ILE A 149 -15.36 9.96 6.30
CA ILE A 149 -16.16 11.01 6.93
C ILE A 149 -16.79 11.92 5.88
N LEU A 150 -16.02 12.42 4.93
CA LEU A 150 -16.50 13.35 3.89
C LEU A 150 -17.65 12.76 3.06
N PHE A 151 -17.54 11.48 2.71
CA PHE A 151 -18.53 10.77 1.88
C PHE A 151 -19.56 9.96 2.70
N GLY A 152 -19.45 9.91 4.02
CA GLY A 152 -20.29 9.07 4.87
C GLY A 152 -20.09 7.56 4.61
N ASN A 153 -18.93 7.15 4.08
CA ASN A 153 -18.65 5.79 3.63
C ASN A 153 -18.10 4.92 4.78
N GLN A 154 -18.97 4.03 5.29
CA GLN A 154 -18.63 3.14 6.40
C GLN A 154 -17.56 2.09 6.02
N THR A 155 -17.45 1.71 4.76
CA THR A 155 -16.43 0.77 4.27
C THR A 155 -15.04 1.37 4.42
N TRP A 156 -14.86 2.63 4.03
CA TRP A 156 -13.57 3.30 4.18
C TRP A 156 -13.19 3.55 5.64
N LEU A 157 -14.17 3.87 6.50
CA LEU A 157 -13.93 3.95 7.95
C LEU A 157 -13.52 2.59 8.54
N HIS A 158 -14.10 1.50 8.03
CA HIS A 158 -13.71 0.15 8.42
C HIS A 158 -12.26 -0.17 8.00
N VAL A 159 -11.87 0.17 6.76
CA VAL A 159 -10.48 0.01 6.28
C VAL A 159 -9.51 0.83 7.14
N ALA A 160 -9.84 2.10 7.44
CA ALA A 160 -9.01 2.93 8.31
C ALA A 160 -8.80 2.28 9.70
N ARG A 161 -9.86 1.72 10.28
CA ARG A 161 -9.78 0.98 11.56
C ARG A 161 -8.87 -0.24 11.45
N GLU A 162 -9.00 -1.05 10.43
CA GLU A 162 -8.18 -2.26 10.25
C GLU A 162 -6.69 -1.94 10.04
N ILE A 163 -6.37 -0.81 9.41
CA ILE A 163 -4.98 -0.31 9.34
C ILE A 163 -4.47 0.04 10.73
N ILE A 164 -5.25 0.78 11.51
CA ILE A 164 -4.89 1.15 12.89
C ILE A 164 -4.74 -0.10 13.77
N ASP A 165 -5.67 -1.05 13.67
CA ASP A 165 -5.61 -2.32 14.43
C ASP A 165 -4.34 -3.12 14.08
N TYR A 166 -3.93 -3.14 12.80
CA TYR A 166 -2.67 -3.75 12.37
C TYR A 166 -1.47 -3.07 13.05
N VAL A 167 -1.37 -1.74 13.01
CA VAL A 167 -0.25 -1.00 13.62
C VAL A 167 -0.20 -1.23 15.14
N LEU A 168 -1.33 -1.17 15.81
CA LEU A 168 -1.43 -1.39 17.26
C LEU A 168 -1.06 -2.83 17.67
N ARG A 169 -1.36 -3.81 16.83
CA ARG A 169 -1.09 -5.23 17.09
C ARG A 169 0.34 -5.63 16.74
N ASP A 170 0.83 -5.21 15.55
CA ASP A 170 2.04 -5.79 14.94
C ASP A 170 3.26 -4.86 14.97
N LEU A 171 3.07 -3.53 14.99
CA LEU A 171 4.16 -2.55 14.96
C LEU A 171 4.37 -1.81 16.30
N THR A 172 3.64 -2.13 17.36
CA THR A 172 3.78 -1.42 18.64
C THR A 172 5.00 -1.92 19.42
N HIS A 173 5.89 -1.00 19.79
CA HIS A 173 7.01 -1.25 20.67
C HIS A 173 6.54 -1.37 22.15
N HIS A 174 7.14 -2.27 22.91
CA HIS A 174 6.75 -2.54 24.30
C HIS A 174 6.91 -1.35 25.25
N ASP A 175 7.84 -0.43 24.96
CA ASP A 175 8.06 0.81 25.75
C ASP A 175 7.25 2.01 25.21
N GLY A 176 6.36 1.78 24.23
CA GLY A 176 5.61 2.81 23.53
C GLY A 176 6.27 3.23 22.20
N GLY A 177 5.47 3.85 21.34
CA GLY A 177 5.86 4.13 19.96
C GLY A 177 5.69 2.93 19.06
N PHE A 178 6.12 3.07 17.79
CA PHE A 178 5.90 2.09 16.74
C PHE A 178 7.20 1.79 16.00
N PHE A 179 7.40 0.52 15.67
CA PHE A 179 8.44 0.04 14.77
C PHE A 179 8.26 0.58 13.35
N SER A 180 9.33 0.58 12.55
CA SER A 180 9.30 1.23 11.24
C SER A 180 8.69 0.40 10.14
N ALA A 181 8.92 -0.90 10.09
CA ALA A 181 8.43 -1.74 8.98
C ALA A 181 8.42 -3.24 9.31
N GLU A 182 7.64 -3.99 8.54
CA GLU A 182 7.83 -5.43 8.30
C GLU A 182 8.40 -5.63 6.89
N ASP A 183 9.38 -6.53 6.73
CA ASP A 183 10.02 -6.86 5.46
C ASP A 183 9.01 -7.47 4.47
N ALA A 184 9.35 -7.46 3.19
CA ALA A 184 8.59 -8.15 2.14
C ALA A 184 8.80 -9.66 2.20
N ASP A 185 9.97 -10.10 2.64
CA ASP A 185 10.42 -11.48 2.63
C ASP A 185 10.11 -12.19 3.95
N SER A 186 9.80 -13.47 3.83
CA SER A 186 9.72 -14.39 4.98
C SER A 186 10.29 -15.75 4.62
N LEU A 187 10.70 -16.50 5.65
CA LEU A 187 11.31 -17.82 5.45
C LEU A 187 10.24 -18.89 5.23
N ASP A 188 10.51 -19.80 4.29
CA ASP A 188 9.78 -21.05 4.17
C ASP A 188 10.23 -22.08 5.21
N ALA A 189 9.63 -23.29 5.16
CA ALA A 189 9.94 -24.39 6.08
C ALA A 189 11.39 -24.90 5.96
N ASP A 190 12.03 -24.69 4.81
CA ASP A 190 13.40 -25.10 4.53
C ASP A 190 14.43 -23.98 4.85
N GLY A 191 13.94 -22.80 5.27
CA GLY A 191 14.76 -21.65 5.64
C GLY A 191 15.19 -20.79 4.46
N HIS A 192 14.55 -20.93 3.29
CA HIS A 192 14.78 -20.03 2.15
C HIS A 192 13.86 -18.80 2.26
N SER A 193 14.41 -17.64 1.89
CA SER A 193 13.68 -16.38 1.88
C SER A 193 12.91 -16.22 0.59
N HIS A 194 11.61 -15.91 0.70
CA HIS A 194 10.72 -15.65 -0.43
C HIS A 194 9.84 -14.44 -0.15
N GLU A 195 9.73 -13.57 -1.14
CA GLU A 195 8.83 -12.42 -1.06
C GLU A 195 7.37 -12.90 -1.00
N GLY A 196 6.62 -12.34 -0.07
CA GLY A 196 5.19 -12.60 0.08
C GLY A 196 4.79 -13.94 0.68
N HIS A 197 5.73 -14.85 0.98
CA HIS A 197 5.43 -16.22 1.46
C HIS A 197 4.51 -16.23 2.69
N PHE A 198 4.66 -15.29 3.61
CA PHE A 198 3.79 -15.13 4.76
C PHE A 198 2.33 -14.86 4.39
N TYR A 199 2.07 -14.16 3.28
CA TYR A 199 0.77 -13.60 2.91
C TYR A 199 -0.01 -14.43 1.91
N VAL A 200 0.67 -15.19 1.05
CA VAL A 200 0.05 -15.95 -0.04
C VAL A 200 -0.46 -17.32 0.43
N TRP A 201 -1.41 -17.88 -0.34
CA TRP A 201 -2.07 -19.14 0.00
C TRP A 201 -2.17 -20.05 -1.23
N SER A 202 -1.80 -21.33 -1.10
CA SER A 202 -2.29 -22.29 -2.07
C SER A 202 -3.79 -22.53 -1.89
N ARG A 203 -4.46 -22.95 -2.93
CA ARG A 203 -5.89 -23.30 -2.86
C ARG A 203 -6.13 -24.44 -1.86
N GLU A 204 -5.22 -25.42 -1.84
CA GLU A 204 -5.28 -26.59 -0.96
C GLU A 204 -5.15 -26.18 0.50
N GLU A 205 -4.14 -25.40 0.84
CA GLU A 205 -3.90 -24.91 2.21
C GLU A 205 -5.08 -24.06 2.70
N PHE A 206 -5.51 -23.08 1.90
CA PHE A 206 -6.64 -22.24 2.24
C PHE A 206 -7.90 -23.05 2.55
N SER A 207 -8.16 -24.09 1.75
CA SER A 207 -9.30 -24.98 1.93
C SER A 207 -9.16 -25.92 3.14
N ALA A 208 -7.96 -26.42 3.39
CA ALA A 208 -7.71 -27.35 4.48
C ALA A 208 -7.82 -26.71 5.88
N VAL A 209 -7.42 -25.44 5.99
CA VAL A 209 -7.47 -24.67 7.24
C VAL A 209 -8.91 -24.37 7.67
N LEU A 210 -9.80 -24.17 6.71
CA LEU A 210 -11.17 -23.74 6.98
C LEU A 210 -12.13 -24.89 7.30
N PRO A 211 -12.99 -24.75 8.32
CA PRO A 211 -14.15 -25.60 8.51
C PRO A 211 -15.01 -25.69 7.25
N ALA A 212 -15.60 -26.87 6.98
CA ALA A 212 -16.33 -27.11 5.75
C ALA A 212 -17.44 -26.10 5.46
N HIS A 213 -18.13 -25.62 6.50
CA HIS A 213 -19.25 -24.64 6.35
C HIS A 213 -18.79 -23.23 6.01
N LEU A 214 -17.51 -22.87 6.20
CA LEU A 214 -16.95 -21.56 5.88
C LEU A 214 -16.22 -21.52 4.53
N ARG A 215 -15.77 -22.69 4.05
CA ARG A 215 -14.81 -22.84 2.97
C ARG A 215 -15.24 -22.18 1.68
N ASP A 216 -16.40 -22.55 1.14
CA ASP A 216 -16.86 -22.05 -0.16
C ASP A 216 -17.12 -20.54 -0.12
N SER A 217 -17.68 -20.07 0.98
CA SER A 217 -17.95 -18.64 1.17
C SER A 217 -16.67 -17.82 1.23
N ALA A 218 -15.64 -18.31 1.95
CA ALA A 218 -14.37 -17.62 2.04
C ALA A 218 -13.60 -17.67 0.71
N ILE A 219 -13.61 -18.81 0.02
CA ILE A 219 -12.99 -18.97 -1.30
C ILE A 219 -13.57 -17.96 -2.30
N ASN A 220 -14.89 -17.85 -2.34
CA ASN A 220 -15.57 -16.90 -3.24
C ASN A 220 -15.32 -15.46 -2.80
N TRP A 221 -15.33 -15.19 -1.49
CA TRP A 221 -15.09 -13.84 -0.97
C TRP A 221 -13.70 -13.34 -1.30
N TYR A 222 -12.67 -14.13 -1.04
CA TYR A 222 -11.26 -13.76 -1.25
C TYR A 222 -10.73 -14.06 -2.66
N GLU A 223 -11.62 -14.45 -3.58
CA GLU A 223 -11.32 -14.72 -5.00
C GLU A 223 -10.20 -15.75 -5.19
N ILE A 224 -10.18 -16.80 -4.33
CA ILE A 224 -9.18 -17.86 -4.35
C ILE A 224 -9.44 -18.84 -5.49
N THR A 225 -8.48 -19.02 -6.39
CA THR A 225 -8.59 -19.88 -7.57
C THR A 225 -7.64 -21.09 -7.51
N GLU A 226 -7.92 -22.11 -8.33
CA GLU A 226 -7.04 -23.31 -8.45
C GLU A 226 -5.68 -22.97 -9.05
N GLN A 227 -5.64 -22.04 -10.02
CA GLN A 227 -4.41 -21.66 -10.73
C GLN A 227 -3.57 -20.66 -9.92
N GLY A 228 -4.17 -20.00 -8.93
CA GLY A 228 -3.56 -18.87 -8.26
C GLY A 228 -3.56 -17.59 -9.09
N ASN A 229 -3.20 -16.51 -8.48
CA ASN A 229 -3.03 -15.19 -9.12
C ASN A 229 -1.61 -14.62 -8.94
N PHE A 230 -0.74 -15.37 -8.24
CA PHE A 230 0.66 -15.01 -8.00
C PHE A 230 1.50 -16.29 -7.85
N GLU A 231 2.36 -16.60 -8.83
CA GLU A 231 3.32 -17.74 -8.81
C GLU A 231 2.72 -19.10 -8.39
N GLY A 232 1.49 -19.38 -8.84
CA GLY A 232 0.76 -20.61 -8.49
C GLY A 232 0.07 -20.58 -7.12
N SER A 233 0.24 -19.49 -6.35
CA SER A 233 -0.47 -19.22 -5.10
C SER A 233 -1.50 -18.11 -5.29
N ASN A 234 -2.27 -17.84 -4.26
CA ASN A 234 -3.28 -16.77 -4.25
C ASN A 234 -2.91 -15.67 -3.26
N ILE A 235 -2.97 -14.44 -3.73
CA ILE A 235 -3.08 -13.24 -2.91
C ILE A 235 -4.60 -13.02 -2.72
N PRO A 236 -5.13 -13.05 -1.49
CA PRO A 236 -6.54 -12.73 -1.24
C PRO A 236 -6.90 -11.33 -1.75
N SER A 237 -7.97 -11.21 -2.52
CA SER A 237 -8.40 -9.94 -3.10
C SER A 237 -9.92 -9.85 -3.27
N ARG A 238 -10.42 -8.68 -3.67
CA ARG A 238 -11.82 -8.38 -3.97
C ARG A 238 -11.95 -7.60 -5.28
N LEU A 239 -11.05 -7.80 -6.22
CA LEU A 239 -10.97 -6.99 -7.45
C LEU A 239 -12.20 -7.08 -8.33
N HIS A 240 -12.92 -8.22 -8.33
CA HIS A 240 -14.18 -8.39 -9.04
C HIS A 240 -15.38 -7.78 -8.29
N HIS A 241 -15.19 -7.37 -7.04
CA HIS A 241 -16.22 -6.78 -6.16
C HIS A 241 -15.68 -5.53 -5.46
N ARG A 242 -15.08 -4.62 -6.24
CA ARG A 242 -14.42 -3.41 -5.72
C ARG A 242 -15.34 -2.60 -4.83
N GLY A 243 -14.82 -2.19 -3.68
CA GLY A 243 -15.54 -1.41 -2.68
C GLY A 243 -16.46 -2.21 -1.76
N ASP A 244 -16.74 -3.49 -2.05
CA ASP A 244 -17.51 -4.38 -1.17
C ASP A 244 -16.57 -5.10 -0.19
N LEU A 245 -16.22 -4.43 0.91
CA LEU A 245 -15.18 -4.86 1.86
C LEU A 245 -15.75 -5.17 3.26
N ILE A 246 -17.04 -4.92 3.50
CA ILE A 246 -17.68 -5.26 4.78
C ILE A 246 -18.00 -6.76 4.79
N ARG A 247 -17.21 -7.49 5.52
CA ARG A 247 -17.31 -8.96 5.60
C ARG A 247 -18.60 -9.40 6.30
N PRO A 248 -19.39 -10.31 5.69
CA PRO A 248 -20.45 -11.01 6.41
C PRO A 248 -19.90 -11.81 7.60
N PRO A 249 -20.73 -12.10 8.64
CA PRO A 249 -20.24 -12.77 9.85
C PRO A 249 -19.49 -14.07 9.62
N PHE A 250 -19.93 -14.91 8.66
CA PHE A 250 -19.24 -16.16 8.33
C PHE A 250 -17.91 -15.96 7.62
N VAL A 251 -17.73 -14.85 6.88
CA VAL A 251 -16.44 -14.49 6.28
C VAL A 251 -15.49 -13.94 7.34
N GLU A 252 -16.00 -13.17 8.31
CA GLU A 252 -15.20 -12.69 9.44
C GLU A 252 -14.75 -13.84 10.36
N GLU A 253 -15.60 -14.86 10.54
CA GLU A 253 -15.21 -16.10 11.22
C GLU A 253 -14.09 -16.83 10.44
N ALA A 254 -14.24 -16.97 9.12
CA ALA A 254 -13.20 -17.56 8.26
C ALA A 254 -11.90 -16.76 8.32
N ARG A 255 -11.97 -15.41 8.29
CA ARG A 255 -10.80 -14.54 8.44
C ARG A 255 -10.05 -14.80 9.73
N SER A 256 -10.78 -14.95 10.82
CA SER A 256 -10.18 -15.23 12.14
C SER A 256 -9.45 -16.58 12.16
N VAL A 257 -10.01 -17.60 11.53
CA VAL A 257 -9.37 -18.93 11.40
C VAL A 257 -8.10 -18.83 10.54
N LEU A 258 -8.18 -18.17 9.39
CA LEU A 258 -7.04 -17.98 8.49
C LEU A 258 -5.94 -17.15 9.15
N PHE A 259 -6.29 -16.08 9.85
CA PHE A 259 -5.35 -15.24 10.58
C PHE A 259 -4.58 -16.05 11.64
N ASN A 260 -5.28 -16.82 12.46
CA ASN A 260 -4.66 -17.65 13.49
C ASN A 260 -3.75 -18.71 12.90
N HIS A 261 -4.13 -19.32 11.77
CA HIS A 261 -3.26 -20.25 11.06
C HIS A 261 -2.02 -19.57 10.52
N ARG A 262 -2.17 -18.40 9.87
CA ARG A 262 -1.05 -17.62 9.32
C ARG A 262 -0.03 -17.23 10.39
N LEU A 263 -0.46 -17.00 11.63
CA LEU A 263 0.46 -16.74 12.76
C LEU A 263 1.38 -17.92 13.10
N THR A 264 1.11 -19.12 12.60
CA THR A 264 2.03 -20.28 12.75
C THR A 264 3.18 -20.27 11.74
N ARG A 265 3.09 -19.45 10.70
CA ARG A 265 4.16 -19.26 9.72
C ARG A 265 5.27 -18.37 10.28
N GLN A 266 6.48 -18.47 9.71
CA GLN A 266 7.54 -17.51 10.00
C GLN A 266 7.13 -16.11 9.53
N ARG A 267 7.06 -15.16 10.47
CA ARG A 267 6.76 -13.77 10.13
C ARG A 267 7.90 -13.12 9.35
N PRO A 268 7.59 -12.10 8.51
CA PRO A 268 8.60 -11.21 7.97
C PRO A 268 9.46 -10.58 9.06
N LEU A 269 10.69 -10.21 8.72
CA LEU A 269 11.56 -9.52 9.66
C LEU A 269 10.98 -8.15 10.03
N LEU A 270 11.00 -7.87 11.32
CA LEU A 270 10.60 -6.58 11.85
C LEU A 270 11.79 -5.63 11.83
N ASP A 271 11.65 -4.50 11.14
CA ASP A 271 12.60 -3.39 11.28
C ASP A 271 12.25 -2.62 12.56
N ASP A 272 12.98 -2.92 13.61
CA ASP A 272 12.72 -2.48 14.99
C ASP A 272 13.14 -1.03 15.29
N LYS A 273 13.55 -0.27 14.26
CA LYS A 273 13.83 1.16 14.42
C LYS A 273 12.55 1.92 14.80
N VAL A 274 12.69 2.86 15.71
CA VAL A 274 11.61 3.80 16.09
C VAL A 274 11.96 5.18 15.53
N LEU A 275 11.41 5.50 14.34
CA LEU A 275 11.70 6.74 13.63
C LEU A 275 10.75 7.83 14.09
N THR A 276 11.29 8.93 14.61
CA THR A 276 10.50 10.05 15.19
C THR A 276 9.48 10.60 14.18
N GLU A 277 9.87 10.82 12.93
CA GLU A 277 9.00 11.36 11.89
C GLU A 277 7.80 10.44 11.62
N TRP A 278 8.04 9.15 11.42
CA TRP A 278 6.97 8.19 11.12
C TRP A 278 6.04 7.97 12.31
N ASN A 279 6.60 7.97 13.52
CA ASN A 279 5.81 7.93 14.75
C ASN A 279 4.95 9.19 14.93
N ALA A 280 5.47 10.36 14.57
CA ALA A 280 4.70 11.60 14.61
C ALA A 280 3.53 11.57 13.61
N MET A 281 3.72 11.02 12.39
CA MET A 281 2.65 10.81 11.41
C MET A 281 1.56 9.89 11.96
N MET A 282 1.95 8.75 12.54
CA MET A 282 1.00 7.79 13.11
C MET A 282 0.25 8.38 14.31
N LEU A 283 0.94 9.12 15.19
CA LEU A 283 0.32 9.79 16.33
C LEU A 283 -0.71 10.84 15.87
N ALA A 284 -0.40 11.60 14.84
CA ALA A 284 -1.35 12.55 14.24
C ALA A 284 -2.61 11.84 13.75
N THR A 285 -2.45 10.76 12.99
CA THR A 285 -3.57 9.95 12.48
C THR A 285 -4.42 9.35 13.59
N LEU A 286 -3.80 8.78 14.63
CA LEU A 286 -4.50 8.24 15.80
C LEU A 286 -5.28 9.32 16.55
N SER A 287 -4.71 10.51 16.69
CA SER A 287 -5.36 11.64 17.36
C SER A 287 -6.59 12.13 16.58
N GLU A 288 -6.47 12.22 15.24
CA GLU A 288 -7.59 12.57 14.37
C GLU A 288 -8.68 11.48 14.40
N ALA A 289 -8.32 10.21 14.33
CA ALA A 289 -9.26 9.09 14.40
C ALA A 289 -10.01 9.07 15.74
N ALA A 290 -9.31 9.27 16.85
CA ALA A 290 -9.92 9.34 18.16
C ALA A 290 -10.88 10.53 18.31
N PHE A 291 -10.58 11.67 17.69
CA PHE A 291 -11.44 12.86 17.73
C PHE A 291 -12.66 12.74 16.82
N LEU A 292 -12.50 12.18 15.63
CA LEU A 292 -13.53 12.18 14.59
C LEU A 292 -14.49 10.98 14.66
N CYS A 293 -14.10 9.89 15.34
CA CYS A 293 -14.91 8.65 15.45
C CYS A 293 -15.51 8.42 16.84
N ASN A 294 -15.41 9.38 17.75
CA ASN A 294 -16.04 9.32 19.10
C ASN A 294 -17.46 9.89 19.11
#